data_0af2d7d13a88372dbe185c5fbe908786
#
_entry.id   0af2d7d13a88372dbe185c5fbe908786
#
_cell.length_a   1.000
_cell.length_b   1.000
_cell.length_c   1.000
_cell.angle_alpha   90.00
_cell.angle_beta   90.00
_cell.angle_gamma   90.00
#
_symmetry.space_group_name_H-M   'P 1'
#
loop_
_entity.id
_entity.type
_entity.pdbx_description
1 polymer ?
#
loop_
_entity_poly.entity_id
_entity_poly.type
_entity_poly.pdbx_seq_one_letter_code
_entity_poly.pdbx_strand_id
1 'polypeptide(L)'
;MVRLGVLYTPNHGSSQCKQTMKKELTDNIINEAQALYNEIGNIKKVAKEIHISYDILRNFIKSEKITPKKRDTSSYRRNIKQRLIEYKGGKCQICGYNRCQEALDFHHINQSEKDYTISGGTKSFETLKKEVDKCILVCANCHREIHAGITKTVYGEKTKKQEIKQ
;
A
#
# COMPACT_ATOMS: atom_id res chain seq x y z
N MET A 1 4.40 -39.13 -17.46
CA MET A 1 5.55 -38.43 -16.88
C MET A 1 6.71 -38.49 -17.86
N VAL A 2 6.95 -37.46 -18.62
CA VAL A 2 8.13 -37.35 -19.48
C VAL A 2 8.88 -36.10 -19.03
N ARG A 3 10.01 -36.32 -18.34
CA ARG A 3 10.96 -35.28 -17.99
C ARG A 3 11.80 -34.93 -19.23
N LEU A 4 11.53 -33.82 -19.86
CA LEU A 4 12.46 -33.20 -20.80
C LEU A 4 13.44 -32.32 -20.03
N GLY A 5 14.59 -32.92 -19.69
CA GLY A 5 15.73 -32.20 -19.14
C GLY A 5 16.43 -31.43 -20.26
N VAL A 6 16.23 -30.12 -20.29
CA VAL A 6 17.07 -29.22 -21.10
C VAL A 6 18.21 -28.73 -20.20
N LEU A 7 19.41 -29.27 -20.41
CA LEU A 7 20.63 -28.80 -19.79
C LEU A 7 20.97 -27.40 -20.33
N TYR A 8 20.80 -26.39 -19.48
CA TYR A 8 21.22 -25.02 -19.78
C TYR A 8 22.71 -24.85 -19.42
N THR A 9 23.59 -24.71 -20.41
CA THR A 9 24.94 -24.22 -20.22
C THR A 9 25.02 -22.73 -20.60
N PRO A 10 25.45 -21.84 -19.69
CA PRO A 10 25.62 -20.44 -20.04
C PRO A 10 26.91 -20.27 -20.85
N ASN A 11 26.82 -19.98 -22.12
CA ASN A 11 27.95 -19.53 -22.90
C ASN A 11 27.66 -18.22 -23.63
N HIS A 12 28.69 -17.36 -23.64
CA HIS A 12 28.71 -15.97 -24.04
C HIS A 12 28.28 -15.69 -25.49
N GLY A 13 27.38 -14.72 -25.64
CA GLY A 13 27.41 -13.62 -26.59
C GLY A 13 27.56 -13.90 -28.07
N SER A 14 26.45 -14.06 -28.82
CA SER A 14 26.32 -13.52 -30.17
C SER A 14 24.85 -13.24 -30.47
N SER A 15 24.61 -12.23 -31.34
CA SER A 15 23.26 -11.82 -31.76
C SER A 15 22.44 -12.97 -32.37
N GLN A 16 23.11 -13.98 -32.91
CA GLN A 16 22.47 -15.19 -33.46
C GLN A 16 21.87 -16.09 -32.41
N CYS A 17 22.47 -16.18 -31.21
CA CYS A 17 21.91 -16.98 -30.10
C CYS A 17 20.57 -16.43 -29.58
N LYS A 18 20.39 -15.10 -29.59
CA LYS A 18 19.13 -14.47 -29.21
C LYS A 18 18.00 -14.69 -30.22
N GLN A 19 18.32 -14.88 -31.51
CA GLN A 19 17.33 -15.16 -32.55
C GLN A 19 16.91 -16.62 -32.56
N THR A 20 17.78 -17.57 -32.26
CA THR A 20 17.47 -19.00 -32.19
C THR A 20 16.59 -19.31 -30.99
N MET A 21 16.85 -18.72 -29.84
CA MET A 21 16.01 -18.88 -28.64
C MET A 21 14.59 -18.28 -28.79
N LYS A 22 14.42 -17.27 -29.65
CA LYS A 22 13.08 -16.73 -29.99
C LYS A 22 12.24 -17.67 -30.84
N LYS A 23 12.86 -18.58 -31.55
CA LYS A 23 12.19 -19.49 -32.48
C LYS A 23 11.72 -20.80 -31.83
N GLU A 24 12.15 -21.10 -30.63
CA GLU A 24 11.86 -22.37 -29.94
C GLU A 24 10.82 -22.24 -28.82
N LEU A 25 10.30 -21.05 -28.53
CA LEU A 25 9.13 -20.94 -27.67
C LEU A 25 7.91 -21.35 -28.50
N THR A 26 7.53 -22.61 -28.38
CA THR A 26 6.35 -23.14 -29.07
C THR A 26 5.08 -22.47 -28.53
N ASP A 27 4.09 -22.28 -29.38
CA ASP A 27 2.79 -21.69 -29.03
C ASP A 27 2.17 -22.39 -27.79
N ASN A 28 2.43 -23.68 -27.60
CA ASN A 28 2.00 -24.44 -26.43
C ASN A 28 2.57 -23.90 -25.12
N ILE A 29 3.85 -23.55 -25.07
CA ILE A 29 4.50 -22.99 -23.87
C ILE A 29 3.96 -21.59 -23.57
N ILE A 30 3.69 -20.80 -24.61
CA ILE A 30 3.10 -19.47 -24.48
C ILE A 30 1.67 -19.58 -23.91
N ASN A 31 0.88 -20.52 -24.42
CA ASN A 31 -0.49 -20.75 -23.95
C ASN A 31 -0.52 -21.26 -22.51
N GLU A 32 0.38 -22.16 -22.14
CA GLU A 32 0.55 -22.64 -20.76
C GLU A 32 0.95 -21.49 -19.83
N ALA A 33 1.92 -20.69 -20.23
CA ALA A 33 2.34 -19.50 -19.50
C ALA A 33 1.21 -18.48 -19.31
N GLN A 34 0.37 -18.31 -20.34
CA GLN A 34 -0.80 -17.43 -20.28
C GLN A 34 -1.86 -17.97 -19.33
N ALA A 35 -2.14 -19.27 -19.36
CA ALA A 35 -3.09 -19.92 -18.45
C ALA A 35 -2.64 -19.77 -16.99
N LEU A 36 -1.38 -20.08 -16.68
CA LEU A 36 -0.78 -19.89 -15.37
C LEU A 36 -0.80 -18.43 -14.92
N TYR A 37 -0.57 -17.49 -15.85
CA TYR A 37 -0.64 -16.09 -15.54
C TYR A 37 -2.05 -15.64 -15.16
N ASN A 38 -3.06 -16.14 -15.81
CA ASN A 38 -4.47 -15.84 -15.50
C ASN A 38 -4.84 -16.30 -14.08
N GLU A 39 -4.26 -17.42 -13.62
CA GLU A 39 -4.47 -17.93 -12.25
C GLU A 39 -3.65 -17.18 -11.22
N ILE A 40 -2.36 -16.99 -11.45
CA ILE A 40 -1.38 -16.48 -10.47
C ILE A 40 -1.35 -14.94 -10.45
N GLY A 41 -1.62 -14.28 -11.59
CA GLY A 41 -1.58 -12.82 -11.76
C GLY A 41 -0.18 -12.19 -11.58
N ASN A 42 0.90 -13.00 -11.64
CA ASN A 42 2.26 -12.52 -11.41
C ASN A 42 3.26 -13.22 -12.34
N ILE A 43 3.72 -12.48 -13.35
CA ILE A 43 4.66 -13.00 -14.37
C ILE A 43 5.96 -13.55 -13.77
N LYS A 44 6.49 -12.96 -12.68
CA LYS A 44 7.73 -13.46 -12.06
C LYS A 44 7.56 -14.83 -11.43
N LYS A 45 6.38 -15.10 -10.85
CA LYS A 45 6.05 -16.42 -10.31
C LYS A 45 5.88 -17.44 -11.44
N VAL A 46 5.16 -17.07 -12.50
CA VAL A 46 4.99 -17.91 -13.68
C VAL A 46 6.34 -18.23 -14.32
N ALA A 47 7.21 -17.22 -14.51
CA ALA A 47 8.54 -17.41 -15.05
C ALA A 47 9.38 -18.42 -14.25
N LYS A 48 9.25 -18.40 -12.92
CA LYS A 48 9.91 -19.35 -12.02
C LYS A 48 9.32 -20.78 -12.15
N GLU A 49 8.01 -20.87 -12.27
CA GLU A 49 7.29 -22.18 -12.35
C GLU A 49 7.62 -22.93 -13.64
N ILE A 50 7.61 -22.22 -14.79
CA ILE A 50 7.90 -22.80 -16.10
C ILE A 50 9.39 -22.74 -16.49
N HIS A 51 10.27 -22.30 -15.57
CA HIS A 51 11.71 -22.19 -15.77
C HIS A 51 12.15 -21.35 -17.01
N ILE A 52 11.36 -20.33 -17.35
CA ILE A 52 11.67 -19.41 -18.46
C ILE A 52 12.04 -18.05 -17.89
N SER A 53 13.03 -17.37 -18.54
CA SER A 53 13.43 -16.04 -18.11
C SER A 53 12.25 -15.04 -18.12
N TYR A 54 12.12 -14.25 -17.06
CA TYR A 54 11.12 -13.20 -16.94
C TYR A 54 11.10 -12.23 -18.13
N ASP A 55 12.29 -11.86 -18.64
CA ASP A 55 12.39 -10.89 -19.75
C ASP A 55 11.86 -11.46 -21.06
N ILE A 56 12.04 -12.75 -21.29
CA ILE A 56 11.49 -13.46 -22.44
C ILE A 56 9.98 -13.54 -22.29
N LEU A 57 9.49 -14.06 -21.17
CA LEU A 57 8.08 -14.27 -20.90
C LEU A 57 7.26 -12.98 -20.96
N ARG A 58 7.80 -11.89 -20.42
CA ARG A 58 7.20 -10.57 -20.46
C ARG A 58 6.87 -10.08 -21.87
N ASN A 59 7.67 -10.43 -22.88
CA ASN A 59 7.44 -10.00 -24.25
C ASN A 59 6.29 -10.74 -24.94
N PHE A 60 5.99 -11.97 -24.52
CA PHE A 60 4.91 -12.79 -25.07
C PHE A 60 3.58 -12.57 -24.36
N ILE A 61 3.58 -12.43 -23.03
CA ILE A 61 2.35 -12.19 -22.24
C ILE A 61 1.83 -10.75 -22.39
N LYS A 62 2.62 -9.82 -22.93
CA LYS A 62 2.23 -8.41 -23.12
C LYS A 62 1.15 -8.17 -24.18
N SER A 63 0.86 -9.13 -25.07
CA SER A 63 -0.06 -8.94 -26.20
C SER A 63 -1.54 -8.87 -25.80
N GLU A 64 -1.90 -9.41 -24.65
CA GLU A 64 -3.23 -9.21 -24.09
C GLU A 64 -3.14 -8.27 -22.89
N LYS A 65 -3.98 -7.23 -22.87
CA LYS A 65 -4.03 -6.20 -21.82
C LYS A 65 -4.42 -6.79 -20.45
N ILE A 66 -3.55 -7.62 -19.88
CA ILE A 66 -3.70 -8.05 -18.50
C ILE A 66 -3.18 -6.90 -17.65
N THR A 67 -4.06 -5.97 -17.35
CA THR A 67 -3.78 -4.93 -16.37
C THR A 67 -3.47 -5.64 -15.05
N PRO A 68 -2.29 -5.45 -14.46
CA PRO A 68 -2.00 -6.05 -13.17
C PRO A 68 -3.11 -5.64 -12.20
N LYS A 69 -3.75 -6.61 -11.58
CA LYS A 69 -4.80 -6.36 -10.59
C LYS A 69 -4.28 -5.33 -9.59
N LYS A 70 -4.79 -4.11 -9.64
CA LYS A 70 -4.39 -3.05 -8.70
C LYS A 70 -4.53 -3.63 -7.30
N ARG A 71 -3.45 -3.59 -6.51
CA ARG A 71 -3.53 -4.00 -5.11
C ARG A 71 -4.65 -3.20 -4.47
N ASP A 72 -5.61 -3.87 -3.84
CA ASP A 72 -6.64 -3.20 -3.07
C ASP A 72 -6.00 -2.53 -1.85
N THR A 73 -5.63 -1.27 -2.04
CA THR A 73 -5.07 -0.45 -0.98
C THR A 73 -6.14 0.12 -0.07
N SER A 74 -7.42 -0.02 -0.44
CA SER A 74 -8.56 0.51 0.31
C SER A 74 -8.81 -0.30 1.57
N SER A 75 -8.79 -1.64 1.47
CA SER A 75 -8.94 -2.54 2.62
C SER A 75 -7.77 -2.37 3.59
N TYR A 76 -6.54 -2.26 3.08
CA TYR A 76 -5.37 -1.99 3.90
C TYR A 76 -5.51 -0.67 4.68
N ARG A 77 -5.89 0.43 4.02
CA ARG A 77 -6.08 1.75 4.65
C ARG A 77 -7.15 1.73 5.73
N ARG A 78 -8.29 1.07 5.48
CA ARG A 78 -9.37 0.91 6.45
C ARG A 78 -8.89 0.15 7.69
N ASN A 79 -8.21 -0.96 7.50
CA ASN A 79 -7.66 -1.76 8.60
C ASN A 79 -6.67 -0.95 9.45
N ILE A 80 -5.74 -0.23 8.81
CA ILE A 80 -4.78 0.62 9.53
C ILE A 80 -5.52 1.75 10.28
N LYS A 81 -6.48 2.45 9.65
CA LYS A 81 -7.27 3.50 10.30
C LYS A 81 -7.98 2.95 11.54
N GLN A 82 -8.63 1.79 11.43
CA GLN A 82 -9.31 1.14 12.55
C GLN A 82 -8.36 0.86 13.73
N ARG A 83 -7.22 0.25 13.47
CA ARG A 83 -6.21 -0.04 14.50
C ARG A 83 -5.68 1.22 15.18
N LEU A 84 -5.50 2.32 14.41
CA LEU A 84 -5.08 3.61 14.97
C LEU A 84 -6.17 4.26 15.82
N ILE A 85 -7.46 4.13 15.43
CA ILE A 85 -8.61 4.58 16.22
C ILE A 85 -8.66 3.83 17.54
N GLU A 86 -8.52 2.50 17.52
CA GLU A 86 -8.45 1.66 18.72
C GLU A 86 -7.28 2.06 19.62
N TYR A 87 -6.10 2.30 19.05
CA TYR A 87 -4.93 2.79 19.78
C TYR A 87 -5.19 4.12 20.50
N LYS A 88 -5.98 5.02 19.93
CA LYS A 88 -6.38 6.31 20.56
C LYS A 88 -7.61 6.21 21.46
N GLY A 89 -8.07 5.01 21.77
CA GLY A 89 -9.18 4.75 22.72
C GLY A 89 -10.57 4.67 22.10
N GLY A 90 -10.69 4.63 20.74
CA GLY A 90 -11.93 4.27 20.03
C GLY A 90 -13.08 5.27 20.12
N LYS A 91 -12.88 6.46 20.69
CA LYS A 91 -13.93 7.47 20.93
C LYS A 91 -13.43 8.89 20.75
N CYS A 92 -14.33 9.79 20.41
CA CYS A 92 -14.04 11.22 20.37
C CYS A 92 -13.57 11.71 21.74
N GLN A 93 -12.40 12.34 21.79
CA GLN A 93 -11.81 12.83 23.06
C GLN A 93 -12.47 14.11 23.58
N ILE A 94 -13.38 14.73 22.80
CA ILE A 94 -14.13 15.92 23.19
C ILE A 94 -15.52 15.54 23.71
N CYS A 95 -16.34 14.87 22.88
CA CYS A 95 -17.74 14.59 23.20
C CYS A 95 -18.02 13.11 23.55
N GLY A 96 -17.02 12.23 23.48
CA GLY A 96 -17.17 10.82 23.79
C GLY A 96 -17.86 9.97 22.72
N TYR A 97 -18.18 10.53 21.53
CA TYR A 97 -18.82 9.80 20.44
C TYR A 97 -18.01 8.59 20.00
N ASN A 98 -18.66 7.40 19.90
CA ASN A 98 -18.01 6.12 19.55
C ASN A 98 -18.90 5.19 18.71
N ARG A 99 -20.03 5.67 18.17
CA ARG A 99 -21.00 4.81 17.47
C ARG A 99 -20.57 4.40 16.07
N CYS A 100 -19.75 5.21 15.39
CA CYS A 100 -19.27 4.96 14.03
C CYS A 100 -17.79 5.33 13.94
N GLN A 101 -16.95 4.36 13.62
CA GLN A 101 -15.49 4.58 13.51
C GLN A 101 -15.13 5.42 12.29
N GLU A 102 -15.90 5.32 11.20
CA GLU A 102 -15.68 6.13 9.99
C GLU A 102 -15.87 7.63 10.26
N ALA A 103 -16.73 7.97 11.24
CA ALA A 103 -16.96 9.36 11.66
C ALA A 103 -15.90 9.90 12.63
N LEU A 104 -14.84 9.12 12.93
CA LEU A 104 -13.72 9.55 13.75
C LEU A 104 -12.54 9.95 12.89
N ASP A 105 -11.98 11.12 13.20
CA ASP A 105 -10.86 11.72 12.50
C ASP A 105 -9.70 12.05 13.45
N PHE A 106 -8.48 12.07 12.92
CA PHE A 106 -7.30 12.50 13.63
C PHE A 106 -7.06 14.00 13.37
N HIS A 107 -7.08 14.80 14.43
CA HIS A 107 -6.81 16.23 14.37
C HIS A 107 -5.44 16.54 15.01
N HIS A 108 -4.52 17.15 14.26
CA HIS A 108 -3.22 17.53 14.78
C HIS A 108 -3.38 18.68 15.81
N ILE A 109 -2.82 18.49 16.99
CA ILE A 109 -2.82 19.52 18.06
C ILE A 109 -2.06 20.74 17.58
N ASN A 110 -0.92 20.52 16.93
CA ASN A 110 -0.12 21.56 16.30
C ASN A 110 0.03 21.25 14.81
N GLN A 111 -0.54 22.09 13.96
CA GLN A 111 -0.51 21.90 12.50
C GLN A 111 0.89 22.06 11.90
N SER A 112 1.80 22.81 12.57
CA SER A 112 3.18 22.98 12.12
C SER A 112 4.04 21.73 12.30
N GLU A 113 3.62 20.80 13.17
CA GLU A 113 4.31 19.52 13.42
C GLU A 113 3.81 18.37 12.56
N LYS A 114 2.92 18.64 11.60
CA LYS A 114 2.38 17.65 10.71
C LYS A 114 3.41 17.25 9.66
N ASP A 115 3.89 15.99 9.74
CA ASP A 115 4.83 15.46 8.74
C ASP A 115 4.09 14.93 7.50
N TYR A 116 2.93 14.30 7.67
CA TYR A 116 2.14 13.73 6.56
C TYR A 116 0.68 13.49 6.92
N THR A 117 -0.12 13.21 5.87
CA THR A 117 -1.55 12.89 6.03
C THR A 117 -1.73 11.43 6.45
N ILE A 118 -2.44 11.19 7.54
CA ILE A 118 -2.69 9.85 8.09
C ILE A 118 -3.54 9.00 7.14
N SER A 119 -4.55 9.59 6.50
CA SER A 119 -5.50 8.90 5.62
C SER A 119 -4.98 8.64 4.20
N GLY A 120 -3.91 9.27 3.78
CA GLY A 120 -3.49 9.37 2.37
C GLY A 120 -2.43 8.38 1.89
N GLY A 121 -1.95 7.43 2.69
CA GLY A 121 -0.79 6.63 2.30
C GLY A 121 -0.93 5.13 2.53
N THR A 122 0.09 4.39 2.09
CA THR A 122 0.32 2.97 2.38
C THR A 122 1.46 2.79 3.38
N LYS A 123 1.59 3.76 4.31
CA LYS A 123 2.62 3.72 5.35
C LYS A 123 2.33 2.60 6.37
N SER A 124 3.37 2.11 7.03
CA SER A 124 3.23 1.08 8.06
C SER A 124 2.49 1.62 9.30
N PHE A 125 1.91 0.72 10.09
CA PHE A 125 1.25 1.06 11.35
C PHE A 125 2.18 1.83 12.29
N GLU A 126 3.42 1.37 12.46
CA GLU A 126 4.40 2.00 13.35
C GLU A 126 4.76 3.42 12.92
N THR A 127 4.86 3.65 11.59
CA THR A 127 5.11 4.99 11.06
C THR A 127 3.93 5.92 11.33
N LEU A 128 2.71 5.45 11.08
CA LEU A 128 1.49 6.24 11.30
C LEU A 128 1.21 6.47 12.78
N LYS A 129 1.56 5.54 13.66
CA LYS A 129 1.43 5.66 15.10
C LYS A 129 2.16 6.89 15.63
N LYS A 130 3.41 7.10 15.20
CA LYS A 130 4.21 8.29 15.57
C LYS A 130 3.51 9.60 15.19
N GLU A 131 2.83 9.63 14.04
CA GLU A 131 2.09 10.81 13.61
C GLU A 131 0.78 10.97 14.38
N VAL A 132 0.08 9.87 14.66
CA VAL A 132 -1.16 9.86 15.44
C VAL A 132 -0.91 10.29 16.89
N ASP A 133 0.29 10.09 17.45
CA ASP A 133 0.65 10.58 18.79
C ASP A 133 0.59 12.11 18.89
N LYS A 134 0.83 12.83 17.78
CA LYS A 134 0.69 14.29 17.66
C LYS A 134 -0.78 14.75 17.48
N CYS A 135 -1.73 13.80 17.40
CA CYS A 135 -3.12 14.06 17.10
C CYS A 135 -4.04 13.74 18.29
N ILE A 136 -5.18 14.38 18.33
CA ILE A 136 -6.34 13.94 19.09
C ILE A 136 -7.33 13.22 18.19
N LEU A 137 -8.05 12.24 18.73
CA LEU A 137 -9.13 11.55 18.03
C LEU A 137 -10.44 12.30 18.29
N VAL A 138 -11.10 12.78 17.25
CA VAL A 138 -12.31 13.60 17.34
C VAL A 138 -13.37 13.09 16.35
N CYS A 139 -14.65 13.29 16.65
CA CYS A 139 -15.70 13.03 15.66
C CYS A 139 -15.75 14.18 14.61
N ALA A 140 -16.37 13.89 13.48
CA ALA A 140 -16.47 14.84 12.36
C ALA A 140 -17.10 16.19 12.75
N ASN A 141 -18.04 16.20 13.71
CA ASN A 141 -18.64 17.44 14.20
C ASN A 141 -17.66 18.26 15.04
N CYS A 142 -17.07 17.64 16.07
CA CYS A 142 -16.06 18.30 16.89
C CYS A 142 -14.85 18.76 16.05
N HIS A 143 -14.48 18.00 15.03
CA HIS A 143 -13.40 18.36 14.10
C HIS A 143 -13.69 19.67 13.35
N ARG A 144 -14.92 19.81 12.86
CA ARG A 144 -15.37 21.04 12.19
C ARG A 144 -15.46 22.22 13.15
N GLU A 145 -15.97 21.99 14.38
CA GLU A 145 -16.05 23.01 15.43
C GLU A 145 -14.67 23.55 15.85
N ILE A 146 -13.67 22.65 15.94
CA ILE A 146 -12.27 23.07 16.19
C ILE A 146 -11.81 24.00 15.07
N HIS A 147 -11.99 23.62 13.81
CA HIS A 147 -11.58 24.45 12.67
C HIS A 147 -12.37 25.77 12.58
N ALA A 148 -13.62 25.80 13.05
CA ALA A 148 -14.42 27.00 13.17
C ALA A 148 -14.06 27.90 14.38
N GLY A 149 -13.16 27.42 15.25
CA GLY A 149 -12.77 28.14 16.47
C GLY A 149 -13.83 28.12 17.57
N ILE A 150 -14.90 27.31 17.43
CA ILE A 150 -15.98 27.20 18.42
C ILE A 150 -15.54 26.35 19.60
N THR A 151 -14.93 25.19 19.32
CA THR A 151 -14.43 24.26 20.35
C THR A 151 -12.92 24.41 20.47
N LYS A 152 -12.47 24.83 21.65
CA LYS A 152 -11.03 24.87 21.98
C LYS A 152 -10.58 23.48 22.41
N THR A 153 -9.48 23.00 21.83
CA THR A 153 -8.87 21.76 22.31
C THR A 153 -8.14 22.05 23.63
N VAL A 154 -8.43 21.26 24.67
CA VAL A 154 -7.81 21.38 26.01
C VAL A 154 -6.27 21.32 25.94
N TYR A 155 -5.73 20.81 24.83
CA TYR A 155 -4.29 20.68 24.59
C TYR A 155 -3.64 21.95 23.99
N GLY A 156 -4.40 22.90 23.43
CA GLY A 156 -3.87 24.13 22.85
C GLY A 156 -3.49 25.21 23.89
N GLU A 157 -3.97 25.08 25.11
CA GLU A 157 -3.71 26.11 26.14
C GLU A 157 -2.38 25.90 26.88
N LYS A 158 -1.76 24.72 26.82
CA LYS A 158 -0.48 24.46 27.50
C LYS A 158 0.74 25.09 26.80
N THR A 159 0.67 25.39 25.52
CA THR A 159 1.80 25.97 24.77
C THR A 159 1.88 27.49 24.85
N LYS A 160 0.77 28.19 25.18
CA LYS A 160 0.78 29.65 25.30
C LYS A 160 1.17 30.19 26.71
N LYS A 161 1.24 29.32 27.74
CA LYS A 161 1.60 29.74 29.10
C LYS A 161 3.09 29.68 29.42
N GLN A 162 3.92 29.19 28.49
CA GLN A 162 5.37 29.13 28.73
C GLN A 162 6.17 30.31 28.15
N GLU A 163 5.54 31.23 27.40
CA GLU A 163 6.25 32.40 26.82
C GLU A 163 5.99 33.73 27.53
N ILE A 164 5.30 33.73 28.68
CA ILE A 164 5.13 34.95 29.47
C ILE A 164 5.76 34.72 30.86
N LYS A 165 7.06 34.53 30.89
CA LYS A 165 7.92 34.78 32.05
C LYS A 165 9.38 34.91 31.58
N GLN A 166 9.72 36.03 31.07
CA GLN A 166 11.04 36.72 31.27
C GLN A 166 10.83 38.20 31.12
#